data_bd2e3f3935a867273f5d7d84e7bed758
#
_entry.id   bd2e3f3935a867273f5d7d84e7bed758
#
_cell.length_a   1.000
_cell.length_b   1.000
_cell.length_c   1.000
_cell.angle_alpha   90.00
_cell.angle_beta   90.00
_cell.angle_gamma   90.00
#
_symmetry.space_group_name_H-M   'P 1'
#
loop_
_entity.id
_entity.type
_entity.pdbx_description
1 polymer ?
#
loop_
_entity_poly.entity_id
_entity_poly.type
_entity_poly.pdbx_seq_one_letter_code
_entity_poly.pdbx_strand_id
1 'polypeptide(L)'
;LKKSETIITFWKLAGNNRNQVSSYSDANAVLVEVFRDKIEKKYDIVEGNPNKASVNVLISPSQKSEKRLLELNYIYWQYDEKKFGTYPAKSASQAFEELKAGKAFVVSGLNEVFEEVDIVEVKLAYFNPMTEIRYFQPIYVFKGEGLVKGVKKEFVAYVSAISSNYQ
;
A
#
# COMPACT_ATOMS: atom_id res chain seq x y z
N LEU A 1 -20.26 -2.17 2.39
CA LEU A 1 -18.98 -2.09 1.65
C LEU A 1 -19.29 -2.24 0.17
N LYS A 2 -19.04 -1.21 -0.62
CA LYS A 2 -19.05 -1.31 -2.08
C LYS A 2 -18.01 -2.37 -2.48
N LYS A 3 -18.13 -2.98 -3.63
CA LYS A 3 -17.37 -4.13 -4.10
C LYS A 3 -15.85 -3.83 -4.08
N SER A 4 -15.20 -4.19 -2.98
CA SER A 4 -13.76 -4.01 -2.73
C SER A 4 -13.00 -5.23 -3.22
N GLU A 5 -11.79 -5.04 -3.72
CA GLU A 5 -10.90 -6.15 -4.07
C GLU A 5 -10.50 -6.88 -2.78
N THR A 6 -10.63 -8.21 -2.78
CA THR A 6 -10.24 -9.04 -1.65
C THR A 6 -9.11 -9.97 -2.08
N ILE A 7 -8.01 -9.94 -1.38
CA ILE A 7 -6.87 -10.83 -1.58
C ILE A 7 -6.79 -11.80 -0.41
N ILE A 8 -6.62 -13.08 -0.73
CA ILE A 8 -6.45 -14.16 0.24
C ILE A 8 -5.08 -14.78 0.05
N THR A 9 -4.29 -14.82 1.13
CA THR A 9 -2.96 -15.42 1.13
C THR A 9 -2.83 -16.44 2.25
N PHE A 10 -1.98 -17.45 1.99
CA PHE A 10 -1.76 -18.57 2.90
C PHE A 10 -0.46 -18.39 3.66
N TRP A 11 -0.47 -18.68 4.96
CA TRP A 11 0.66 -18.43 5.83
C TRP A 11 0.99 -19.63 6.72
N LYS A 12 2.29 -19.84 6.92
CA LYS A 12 2.83 -20.77 7.91
C LYS A 12 3.38 -19.97 9.07
N LEU A 13 2.75 -20.11 10.23
CA LEU A 13 3.17 -19.49 11.47
C LEU A 13 3.92 -20.51 12.32
N ALA A 14 5.13 -20.14 12.78
CA ALA A 14 5.97 -20.97 13.65
C ALA A 14 6.73 -20.09 14.65
N GLY A 15 6.28 -20.08 15.90
CA GLY A 15 6.76 -19.12 16.90
C GLY A 15 6.57 -17.69 16.43
N ASN A 16 7.66 -16.91 16.34
CA ASN A 16 7.64 -15.52 15.87
C ASN A 16 7.77 -15.40 14.34
N ASN A 17 7.96 -16.49 13.62
CA ASN A 17 8.14 -16.47 12.18
C ASN A 17 6.80 -16.56 11.45
N ARG A 18 6.67 -15.73 10.38
CA ARG A 18 5.52 -15.70 9.48
C ARG A 18 6.04 -15.84 8.05
N ASN A 19 5.74 -16.97 7.41
CA ASN A 19 6.14 -17.22 6.03
C ASN A 19 4.91 -17.41 5.17
N GLN A 20 4.83 -16.66 4.07
CA GLN A 20 3.81 -16.90 3.07
C GLN A 20 4.11 -18.22 2.35
N VAL A 21 3.07 -19.02 2.11
CA VAL A 21 3.14 -20.27 1.38
C VAL A 21 2.18 -20.28 0.21
N SER A 22 2.46 -21.06 -0.80
CA SER A 22 1.65 -21.09 -2.03
C SER A 22 0.46 -22.06 -1.95
N SER A 23 0.48 -22.97 -1.00
CA SER A 23 -0.55 -24.01 -0.86
C SER A 23 -1.32 -23.88 0.45
N TYR A 24 -2.63 -24.10 0.38
CA TYR A 24 -3.48 -24.20 1.56
C TYR A 24 -3.04 -25.37 2.48
N SER A 25 -2.58 -26.49 1.93
CA SER A 25 -2.13 -27.65 2.71
C SER A 25 -0.91 -27.38 3.58
N ASP A 26 -0.08 -26.40 3.20
CA ASP A 26 1.14 -26.02 3.92
C ASP A 26 0.88 -24.94 4.96
N ALA A 27 -0.29 -24.31 4.90
CA ALA A 27 -0.69 -23.20 5.74
C ALA A 27 -1.28 -23.66 7.08
N ASN A 28 -1.10 -22.84 8.11
CA ASN A 28 -1.83 -22.92 9.36
C ASN A 28 -2.51 -21.59 9.73
N ALA A 29 -2.48 -20.62 8.80
CA ALA A 29 -3.23 -19.39 8.90
C ALA A 29 -3.57 -18.86 7.49
N VAL A 30 -4.61 -18.04 7.43
CA VAL A 30 -5.09 -17.37 6.22
C VAL A 30 -5.20 -15.88 6.51
N LEU A 31 -4.55 -15.06 5.69
CA LEU A 31 -4.71 -13.62 5.71
C LEU A 31 -5.72 -13.22 4.63
N VAL A 32 -6.73 -12.49 5.03
CA VAL A 32 -7.72 -11.88 4.14
C VAL A 32 -7.53 -10.38 4.19
N GLU A 33 -7.22 -9.78 3.06
CA GLU A 33 -7.01 -8.35 2.89
C GLU A 33 -8.12 -7.77 2.03
N VAL A 34 -8.73 -6.68 2.49
CA VAL A 34 -9.84 -6.00 1.80
C VAL A 34 -9.39 -4.60 1.41
N PHE A 35 -9.12 -4.44 0.12
CA PHE A 35 -8.71 -3.16 -0.45
C PHE A 35 -9.91 -2.24 -0.68
N ARG A 36 -9.69 -0.95 -0.62
CA ARG A 36 -10.73 0.05 -0.83
C ARG A 36 -11.13 0.12 -2.29
N ASP A 37 -12.39 0.48 -2.53
CA ASP A 37 -12.85 0.82 -3.88
C ASP A 37 -12.08 2.03 -4.42
N LYS A 38 -11.88 2.03 -5.74
CA LYS A 38 -11.24 3.13 -6.46
C LYS A 38 -12.11 4.39 -6.42
N ILE A 39 -11.50 5.54 -6.23
CA ILE A 39 -12.15 6.83 -6.44
C ILE A 39 -12.49 6.95 -7.94
N GLU A 40 -13.73 7.34 -8.24
CA GLU A 40 -14.24 7.44 -9.61
C GLU A 40 -14.08 6.15 -10.44
N LYS A 41 -13.95 4.98 -9.78
CA LYS A 41 -13.66 3.68 -10.42
C LYS A 41 -12.34 3.64 -11.20
N LYS A 42 -11.48 4.61 -11.01
CA LYS A 42 -10.25 4.82 -11.78
C LYS A 42 -9.01 4.87 -10.90
N TYR A 43 -9.05 5.64 -9.81
CA TYR A 43 -7.88 5.92 -9.00
C TYR A 43 -7.83 5.04 -7.76
N ASP A 44 -6.75 4.33 -7.59
CA ASP A 44 -6.52 3.50 -6.41
C ASP A 44 -6.42 4.40 -5.15
N ILE A 45 -6.89 3.88 -4.02
CA ILE A 45 -6.60 4.44 -2.70
C ILE A 45 -5.49 3.57 -2.13
N VAL A 46 -4.33 4.16 -1.91
CA VAL A 46 -3.15 3.45 -1.41
C VAL A 46 -2.77 3.93 -0.01
N GLU A 47 -2.16 3.06 0.74
CA GLU A 47 -1.76 3.28 2.13
C GLU A 47 -0.25 3.40 2.26
N GLY A 48 0.27 3.37 3.48
CA GLY A 48 1.72 3.41 3.71
C GLY A 48 2.49 2.26 3.06
N ASN A 49 1.82 1.15 2.71
CA ASN A 49 2.32 0.11 1.82
C ASN A 49 1.22 -0.22 0.80
N PRO A 50 1.43 0.02 -0.51
CA PRO A 50 0.41 -0.16 -1.52
C PRO A 50 0.03 -1.63 -1.78
N ASN A 51 0.82 -2.55 -1.25
CA ASN A 51 0.59 -3.99 -1.36
C ASN A 51 -0.09 -4.58 -0.12
N LYS A 52 -0.52 -3.73 0.84
CA LYS A 52 -1.21 -4.14 2.06
C LYS A 52 -2.49 -3.34 2.25
N ALA A 53 -3.55 -4.02 2.67
CA ALA A 53 -4.80 -3.35 3.01
C ALA A 53 -4.84 -2.99 4.49
N SER A 54 -5.39 -1.81 4.81
CA SER A 54 -5.64 -1.37 6.19
C SER A 54 -6.80 -2.10 6.85
N VAL A 55 -7.62 -2.79 6.06
CA VAL A 55 -8.63 -3.71 6.55
C VAL A 55 -8.17 -5.12 6.26
N ASN A 56 -7.72 -5.83 7.27
CA ASN A 56 -7.27 -7.21 7.10
C ASN A 56 -7.54 -8.06 8.34
N VAL A 57 -7.66 -9.36 8.13
CA VAL A 57 -7.86 -10.34 9.19
C VAL A 57 -6.99 -11.56 8.96
N LEU A 58 -6.26 -11.96 9.99
CA LEU A 58 -5.51 -13.22 10.03
C LEU A 58 -6.28 -14.23 10.87
N ILE A 59 -6.62 -15.35 10.27
CA ILE A 59 -7.39 -16.42 10.89
C ILE A 59 -6.64 -17.75 10.88
N SER A 60 -6.91 -18.60 11.88
CA SER A 60 -6.39 -19.96 11.95
C SER A 60 -7.51 -20.99 11.84
N PRO A 61 -7.21 -22.24 11.42
CA PRO A 61 -8.17 -23.33 11.34
C PRO A 61 -8.46 -23.98 12.72
N SER A 62 -8.13 -23.31 13.83
CA SER A 62 -8.31 -23.86 15.18
C SER A 62 -9.76 -24.26 15.44
N GLN A 63 -9.97 -25.40 16.09
CA GLN A 63 -11.28 -25.82 16.58
C GLN A 63 -11.73 -24.98 17.78
N LYS A 64 -10.80 -24.36 18.51
CA LYS A 64 -11.08 -23.50 19.63
C LYS A 64 -11.41 -22.07 19.12
N SER A 65 -12.60 -21.58 19.41
CA SER A 65 -13.10 -20.29 18.90
C SER A 65 -12.18 -19.13 19.24
N GLU A 66 -11.64 -19.11 20.45
CA GLU A 66 -10.73 -18.07 20.96
C GLU A 66 -9.36 -18.05 20.27
N LYS A 67 -9.04 -19.08 19.49
CA LYS A 67 -7.80 -19.19 18.73
C LYS A 67 -7.98 -19.03 17.21
N ARG A 68 -9.20 -18.76 16.75
CA ARG A 68 -9.48 -18.60 15.31
C ARG A 68 -9.05 -17.23 14.79
N LEU A 69 -9.38 -16.18 15.50
CA LEU A 69 -8.96 -14.82 15.17
C LEU A 69 -7.57 -14.58 15.77
N LEU A 70 -6.56 -14.41 14.93
CA LEU A 70 -5.19 -14.17 15.33
C LEU A 70 -4.85 -12.68 15.32
N GLU A 71 -5.33 -11.96 14.31
CA GLU A 71 -5.07 -10.53 14.13
C GLU A 71 -6.23 -9.92 13.37
N LEU A 72 -6.64 -8.72 13.76
CA LEU A 72 -7.60 -7.88 13.05
C LEU A 72 -7.06 -6.46 13.00
N ASN A 73 -6.86 -5.95 11.79
CA ASN A 73 -6.62 -4.55 11.54
C ASN A 73 -7.82 -3.96 10.82
N TYR A 74 -8.35 -2.87 11.34
CA TYR A 74 -9.48 -2.18 10.75
C TYR A 74 -9.27 -0.69 10.84
N ILE A 75 -8.71 -0.12 9.77
CA ILE A 75 -8.53 1.32 9.61
C ILE A 75 -9.31 1.73 8.36
N TYR A 76 -10.44 2.40 8.57
CA TYR A 76 -11.33 2.79 7.50
C TYR A 76 -11.89 4.19 7.73
N TRP A 77 -11.32 5.18 7.07
CA TRP A 77 -11.84 6.53 7.07
C TRP A 77 -12.91 6.68 6.00
N GLN A 78 -14.10 7.10 6.40
CA GLN A 78 -15.16 7.44 5.45
C GLN A 78 -14.80 8.76 4.76
N TYR A 79 -15.13 8.86 3.49
CA TYR A 79 -15.01 10.09 2.72
C TYR A 79 -16.30 10.35 1.96
N ASP A 80 -16.59 11.63 1.73
CA ASP A 80 -17.73 12.10 0.96
C ASP A 80 -17.22 12.51 -0.43
N GLU A 81 -17.58 11.76 -1.46
CA GLU A 81 -17.20 12.01 -2.86
C GLU A 81 -17.68 13.39 -3.37
N LYS A 82 -18.64 14.01 -2.69
CA LYS A 82 -19.14 15.34 -3.04
C LYS A 82 -18.32 16.48 -2.42
N LYS A 83 -17.45 16.16 -1.46
CA LYS A 83 -16.57 17.12 -0.79
C LYS A 83 -15.14 16.97 -1.32
N PHE A 84 -14.81 17.77 -2.29
CA PHE A 84 -13.48 17.77 -2.90
C PHE A 84 -12.94 19.20 -3.08
N GLY A 85 -11.61 19.30 -3.12
CA GLY A 85 -10.89 20.49 -3.51
C GLY A 85 -10.19 20.26 -4.85
N THR A 86 -10.05 21.32 -5.64
CA THR A 86 -9.30 21.26 -6.90
C THR A 86 -8.00 22.00 -6.73
N TYR A 87 -6.89 21.37 -7.06
CA TYR A 87 -5.55 21.94 -7.01
C TYR A 87 -4.83 21.70 -8.32
N PRO A 88 -3.91 22.60 -8.74
CA PRO A 88 -3.04 22.34 -9.86
C PRO A 88 -2.19 21.10 -9.60
N ALA A 89 -2.24 20.14 -10.52
CA ALA A 89 -1.48 18.93 -10.44
C ALA A 89 -0.14 19.05 -11.19
N LYS A 90 0.91 18.44 -10.65
CA LYS A 90 2.15 18.20 -11.36
C LYS A 90 1.94 17.17 -12.47
N SER A 91 2.75 17.24 -13.51
CA SER A 91 2.86 16.13 -14.46
C SER A 91 3.63 14.95 -13.85
N ALA A 92 3.44 13.76 -14.40
CA ALA A 92 4.23 12.59 -14.01
C ALA A 92 5.74 12.81 -14.20
N SER A 93 6.14 13.56 -15.23
CA SER A 93 7.54 13.92 -15.47
C SER A 93 8.11 14.81 -14.38
N GLN A 94 7.35 15.81 -13.91
CA GLN A 94 7.77 16.66 -12.80
C GLN A 94 7.91 15.85 -11.50
N ALA A 95 6.95 14.95 -11.22
CA ALA A 95 7.03 14.06 -10.07
C ALA A 95 8.24 13.11 -10.16
N PHE A 96 8.58 12.64 -11.36
CA PHE A 96 9.77 11.81 -11.57
C PHE A 96 11.07 12.57 -11.32
N GLU A 97 11.16 13.85 -11.70
CA GLU A 97 12.32 14.68 -11.35
C GLU A 97 12.43 14.89 -9.83
N GLU A 98 11.31 15.03 -9.12
CA GLU A 98 11.32 15.09 -7.66
C GLU A 98 11.76 13.77 -7.02
N LEU A 99 11.36 12.62 -7.58
CA LEU A 99 11.85 11.31 -7.17
C LEU A 99 13.37 11.22 -7.30
N LYS A 100 13.92 11.61 -8.45
CA LYS A 100 15.38 11.63 -8.70
C LYS A 100 16.12 12.58 -7.76
N ALA A 101 15.49 13.67 -7.37
CA ALA A 101 16.04 14.63 -6.42
C ALA A 101 15.93 14.20 -4.94
N GLY A 102 15.46 12.96 -4.67
CA GLY A 102 15.32 12.44 -3.32
C GLY A 102 14.16 13.05 -2.50
N LYS A 103 13.19 13.68 -3.16
CA LYS A 103 12.02 14.32 -2.51
C LYS A 103 10.81 13.39 -2.40
N ALA A 104 10.99 12.11 -2.70
CA ALA A 104 9.96 11.10 -2.61
C ALA A 104 9.94 10.45 -1.22
N PHE A 105 8.77 9.99 -0.80
CA PHE A 105 8.62 9.09 0.34
C PHE A 105 8.79 7.65 -0.15
N VAL A 106 9.91 7.01 0.18
CA VAL A 106 10.18 5.61 -0.16
C VAL A 106 9.43 4.72 0.84
N VAL A 107 8.54 3.89 0.33
CA VAL A 107 7.65 3.02 1.12
C VAL A 107 8.25 1.64 1.34
N SER A 108 8.90 1.10 0.29
CA SER A 108 9.64 -0.16 0.38
C SER A 108 10.99 0.06 1.03
N GLY A 109 11.39 -0.84 1.94
CA GLY A 109 12.73 -0.80 2.53
C GLY A 109 13.02 0.50 3.30
N LEU A 110 12.15 0.90 4.23
CA LEU A 110 12.23 2.16 5.01
C LEU A 110 13.61 2.48 5.62
N ASN A 111 14.49 1.50 5.76
CA ASN A 111 15.86 1.67 6.26
C ASN A 111 16.91 1.17 5.26
N GLU A 112 16.54 0.99 4.00
CA GLU A 112 17.43 0.47 2.97
C GLU A 112 17.91 1.60 2.06
N VAL A 113 19.16 1.52 1.64
CA VAL A 113 19.72 2.41 0.63
C VAL A 113 19.71 1.66 -0.69
N PHE A 114 18.93 2.16 -1.63
CA PHE A 114 18.92 1.66 -2.99
C PHE A 114 20.07 2.30 -3.77
N GLU A 115 20.91 1.46 -4.38
CA GLU A 115 22.08 1.90 -5.16
C GLU A 115 21.67 2.31 -6.57
N GLU A 116 20.75 1.54 -7.15
CA GLU A 116 20.21 1.75 -8.50
C GLU A 116 18.73 1.35 -8.47
N VAL A 117 17.89 2.10 -9.19
CA VAL A 117 16.44 1.86 -9.24
C VAL A 117 15.93 1.96 -10.65
N ASP A 118 15.30 0.90 -11.12
CA ASP A 118 14.56 0.85 -12.38
C ASP A 118 13.07 1.04 -12.13
N ILE A 119 12.48 2.14 -12.59
CA ILE A 119 11.05 2.39 -12.48
C ILE A 119 10.33 1.75 -13.65
N VAL A 120 9.39 0.85 -13.38
CA VAL A 120 8.61 0.12 -14.40
C VAL A 120 7.16 0.58 -14.48
N GLU A 121 6.65 1.23 -13.44
CA GLU A 121 5.27 1.67 -13.40
C GLU A 121 5.14 3.02 -12.67
N VAL A 122 4.28 3.90 -13.21
CA VAL A 122 3.86 5.15 -12.57
C VAL A 122 2.34 5.24 -12.61
N LYS A 123 1.71 5.41 -11.45
CA LYS A 123 0.26 5.58 -11.32
C LYS A 123 -0.11 6.80 -10.51
N LEU A 124 -1.19 7.48 -10.89
CA LEU A 124 -1.85 8.45 -10.02
C LEU A 124 -2.82 7.71 -9.08
N ALA A 125 -2.70 7.97 -7.80
CA ALA A 125 -3.50 7.38 -6.73
C ALA A 125 -3.83 8.42 -5.66
N TYR A 126 -4.65 8.04 -4.69
CA TYR A 126 -4.94 8.85 -3.51
C TYR A 126 -4.35 8.20 -2.27
N PHE A 127 -3.63 8.99 -1.48
CA PHE A 127 -3.00 8.51 -0.26
C PHE A 127 -3.97 8.50 0.92
N ASN A 128 -4.09 7.35 1.56
CA ASN A 128 -4.83 7.11 2.80
C ASN A 128 -3.83 6.80 3.91
N PRO A 129 -3.42 7.76 4.74
CA PRO A 129 -2.55 7.50 5.87
C PRO A 129 -3.30 6.73 6.98
N MET A 130 -2.54 6.15 7.90
CA MET A 130 -3.11 5.44 9.06
C MET A 130 -3.73 6.39 10.09
N THR A 131 -3.51 7.69 9.96
CA THR A 131 -4.07 8.74 10.83
C THR A 131 -5.24 9.43 10.15
N GLU A 132 -6.16 9.98 10.95
CA GLU A 132 -7.27 10.75 10.42
C GLU A 132 -6.79 11.95 9.62
N ILE A 133 -7.34 12.11 8.42
CA ILE A 133 -7.08 13.23 7.52
C ILE A 133 -8.38 13.83 7.01
N ARG A 134 -8.32 15.12 6.70
CA ARG A 134 -9.47 15.85 6.18
C ARG A 134 -9.77 15.51 4.71
N TYR A 135 -8.74 15.27 3.91
CA TYR A 135 -8.84 14.95 2.49
C TYR A 135 -7.78 13.92 2.09
N PHE A 136 -8.16 12.97 1.24
CA PHE A 136 -7.19 12.13 0.56
C PHE A 136 -6.39 12.97 -0.43
N GLN A 137 -5.07 12.88 -0.33
CA GLN A 137 -4.18 13.64 -1.19
C GLN A 137 -3.81 12.83 -2.44
N PRO A 138 -3.87 13.43 -3.64
CA PRO A 138 -3.39 12.77 -4.85
C PRO A 138 -1.87 12.66 -4.82
N ILE A 139 -1.38 11.47 -5.17
CA ILE A 139 0.04 11.15 -5.24
C ILE A 139 0.35 10.38 -6.52
N TYR A 140 1.59 10.48 -6.98
CA TYR A 140 2.17 9.53 -7.92
C TYR A 140 2.81 8.40 -7.15
N VAL A 141 2.43 7.17 -7.51
CA VAL A 141 3.04 5.93 -7.03
C VAL A 141 4.02 5.45 -8.10
N PHE A 142 5.29 5.39 -7.75
CA PHE A 142 6.35 4.83 -8.58
C PHE A 142 6.66 3.43 -8.08
N LYS A 143 6.59 2.44 -8.97
CA LYS A 143 6.96 1.06 -8.68
C LYS A 143 8.08 0.59 -9.59
N GLY A 144 8.95 -0.22 -9.05
CA GLY A 144 10.08 -0.76 -9.79
C GLY A 144 10.89 -1.77 -8.98
N GLU A 145 12.10 -1.98 -9.43
CA GLU A 145 13.10 -2.81 -8.75
C GLU A 145 14.33 -1.97 -8.45
N GLY A 146 14.99 -2.23 -7.34
CA GLY A 146 16.25 -1.57 -7.00
C GLY A 146 17.24 -2.54 -6.38
N LEU A 147 18.52 -2.18 -6.43
CA LEU A 147 19.60 -2.94 -5.83
C LEU A 147 19.86 -2.45 -4.41
N VAL A 148 19.86 -3.39 -3.46
CA VAL A 148 20.28 -3.16 -2.07
C VAL A 148 21.37 -4.17 -1.74
N LYS A 149 22.61 -3.72 -1.60
CA LYS A 149 23.78 -4.59 -1.36
C LYS A 149 23.87 -5.72 -2.41
N GLY A 150 23.65 -5.38 -3.67
CA GLY A 150 23.70 -6.31 -4.80
C GLY A 150 22.49 -7.27 -4.90
N VAL A 151 21.46 -7.14 -4.07
CA VAL A 151 20.24 -7.96 -4.11
C VAL A 151 19.09 -7.13 -4.68
N LYS A 152 18.41 -7.65 -5.69
CA LYS A 152 17.19 -7.03 -6.25
C LYS A 152 16.06 -7.08 -5.25
N LYS A 153 15.43 -5.93 -5.01
CA LYS A 153 14.27 -5.75 -4.15
C LYS A 153 13.23 -4.88 -4.82
N GLU A 154 11.98 -5.07 -4.43
CA GLU A 154 10.89 -4.18 -4.85
C GLU A 154 11.16 -2.77 -4.35
N PHE A 155 11.00 -1.81 -5.26
CA PHE A 155 11.04 -0.38 -4.97
C PHE A 155 9.66 0.24 -5.15
N VAL A 156 9.19 0.93 -4.11
CA VAL A 156 7.95 1.71 -4.16
C VAL A 156 8.20 3.07 -3.51
N ALA A 157 7.83 4.13 -4.21
CA ALA A 157 7.94 5.49 -3.69
C ALA A 157 6.71 6.34 -4.06
N TYR A 158 6.39 7.28 -3.20
CA TYR A 158 5.31 8.23 -3.36
C TYR A 158 5.84 9.65 -3.53
N VAL A 159 5.27 10.36 -4.50
CA VAL A 159 5.50 11.80 -4.69
C VAL A 159 4.14 12.49 -4.72
N SER A 160 3.98 13.60 -3.99
CA SER A 160 2.74 14.39 -4.05
C SER A 160 2.45 14.80 -5.50
N ALA A 161 1.20 14.63 -5.93
CA ALA A 161 0.76 15.10 -7.25
C ALA A 161 0.32 16.57 -7.21
N ILE A 162 0.22 17.20 -6.04
CA ILE A 162 -0.12 18.62 -5.89
C ILE A 162 1.10 19.47 -6.24
N SER A 163 0.90 20.53 -7.01
CA SER A 163 1.97 21.48 -7.34
C SER A 163 2.60 22.07 -6.07
N SER A 164 3.92 22.22 -6.07
CA SER A 164 4.71 22.66 -4.91
C SER A 164 4.32 24.05 -4.38
N ASN A 165 3.67 24.86 -5.19
CA ASN A 165 3.16 26.17 -4.76
C ASN A 165 1.91 26.08 -3.84
N TYR A 166 1.37 24.87 -3.65
CA TYR A 166 0.14 24.59 -2.87
C TYR A 166 0.32 23.49 -1.82
N GLN A 167 1.56 23.13 -1.53
CA GLN A 167 1.92 22.15 -0.49
C GLN A 167 2.18 22.81 0.85
#